data_ce0c060873924c4d46c79ee744c10aa9
#
_entry.id   ce0c060873924c4d46c79ee744c10aa9
#
_cell.length_a   1.000
_cell.length_b   1.000
_cell.length_c   1.000
_cell.angle_alpha   90.00
_cell.angle_beta   90.00
_cell.angle_gamma   90.00
#
_symmetry.space_group_name_H-M   'P 1'
#
loop_
_entity.id
_entity.type
_entity.pdbx_description
1 polymer ?
#
loop_
_entity_poly.entity_id
_entity_poly.type
_entity_poly.pdbx_seq_one_letter_code
_entity_poly.pdbx_strand_id
1 'polypeptide(L)'
;MRSLLPFLGVLYGFVLPAGAIPNQIGGFLARAESPLNDTEIGDQLLDPALWSGERKLPGNWLAEAPIGTVAASYLAARPRVFGVTAVIVQARHRTDRLDSLAITFADAGSYFGYLDEKLPPGLSRREREAELQRRLTGKQREFNNFFRDTTTTLKDALRDRADTRPREGQIGKTRTLRAEVIDYRKDELLLRLIVGGERLLRVIIQPAESATREWLDPGRSGLSDRELGQVYEARVTRTRTGDVQIDDLPVVPQGYKPYCGLNTLTMAARYFGLHLDEDWLAVAGKFQNTGSAAGSQIPRLYLAVAREAGLDLHKSNDFSVSEARNSLDRGLPVVVWRRFSVERNRVHSQQTIQSARNPGFRIPQPDTATRSSWPGEKAPLHASVVVGYNAERREVLFLESWAGMDTPRRMRAEELSATAYLTFYFKR
;
A
#
# COMPACT_ATOMS: atom_id res chain seq x y z
N MET A 1 21.04 21.29 -17.75
CA MET A 1 21.83 20.77 -16.65
C MET A 1 20.98 20.84 -15.38
N ARG A 2 20.20 19.79 -15.06
CA ARG A 2 19.43 19.68 -13.82
C ARG A 2 20.27 18.88 -12.83
N SER A 3 20.43 19.40 -11.63
CA SER A 3 21.38 18.97 -10.61
C SER A 3 21.17 17.51 -10.16
N LEU A 4 22.23 16.71 -10.31
CA LEU A 4 22.36 15.30 -9.90
C LEU A 4 22.66 15.12 -8.38
N LEU A 5 22.49 16.15 -7.56
CA LEU A 5 22.96 16.16 -6.17
C LEU A 5 22.04 15.53 -5.10
N PRO A 6 20.73 15.24 -5.31
CA PRO A 6 19.96 14.54 -4.27
C PRO A 6 20.15 13.02 -4.26
N PHE A 7 20.78 12.42 -5.30
CA PHE A 7 20.83 10.96 -5.46
C PHE A 7 21.89 10.23 -4.60
N LEU A 8 22.94 10.93 -4.17
CA LEU A 8 24.05 10.32 -3.41
C LEU A 8 23.76 10.15 -1.89
N GLY A 9 22.89 10.97 -1.33
CA GLY A 9 22.54 10.90 0.09
C GLY A 9 21.62 9.74 0.48
N VAL A 10 20.81 9.25 -0.47
CA VAL A 10 19.82 8.19 -0.23
C VAL A 10 20.47 6.79 -0.21
N LEU A 11 21.61 6.60 -0.85
CA LEU A 11 22.25 5.29 -1.01
C LEU A 11 23.08 4.83 0.20
N TYR A 12 23.54 5.75 1.05
CA TYR A 12 24.33 5.40 2.24
C TYR A 12 23.47 5.13 3.50
N GLY A 13 22.20 5.51 3.48
CA GLY A 13 21.26 5.32 4.61
C GLY A 13 20.64 3.93 4.71
N PHE A 14 20.76 3.07 3.70
CA PHE A 14 20.04 1.78 3.61
C PHE A 14 20.85 0.54 4.05
N VAL A 15 21.87 0.71 4.85
CA VAL A 15 22.51 -0.40 5.57
C VAL A 15 22.05 -0.37 7.04
N LEU A 16 20.76 -0.22 7.26
CA LEU A 16 20.19 -0.55 8.56
C LEU A 16 19.75 -2.02 8.54
N PRO A 17 20.03 -2.78 9.62
CA PRO A 17 19.47 -4.11 9.77
C PRO A 17 17.95 -4.00 9.64
N ALA A 18 17.29 -5.07 9.18
CA ALA A 18 15.85 -5.14 8.92
C ALA A 18 14.94 -4.75 10.11
N GLY A 19 15.52 -4.33 11.23
CA GLY A 19 14.88 -3.98 12.49
C GLY A 19 14.62 -2.51 12.77
N ALA A 20 14.88 -1.56 11.85
CA ALA A 20 14.89 -0.14 12.24
C ALA A 20 14.26 0.83 11.23
N ILE A 21 13.29 0.40 10.42
CA ILE A 21 12.50 1.40 9.69
C ILE A 21 11.26 1.68 10.53
N PRO A 22 11.21 2.80 11.26
CA PRO A 22 9.98 3.22 11.91
C PRO A 22 8.89 3.31 10.86
N ASN A 23 7.64 3.02 11.22
CA ASN A 23 6.49 3.34 10.38
C ASN A 23 6.70 4.77 9.84
N GLN A 24 7.07 4.90 8.56
CA GLN A 24 7.61 6.16 8.07
C GLN A 24 6.58 7.26 8.15
N ILE A 25 5.30 6.94 7.91
CA ILE A 25 4.22 7.91 8.09
C ILE A 25 3.94 8.09 9.58
N GLY A 26 3.62 7.05 10.32
CA GLY A 26 3.30 7.17 11.75
C GLY A 26 4.47 7.61 12.62
N GLY A 27 5.70 7.13 12.34
CA GLY A 27 6.91 7.57 13.03
C GLY A 27 7.33 8.99 12.67
N PHE A 28 7.13 9.40 11.42
CA PHE A 28 7.31 10.77 10.98
C PHE A 28 6.29 11.71 11.64
N LEU A 29 5.01 11.36 11.60
CA LEU A 29 3.94 12.15 12.22
C LEU A 29 4.08 12.23 13.74
N ALA A 30 4.53 11.18 14.40
CA ALA A 30 4.78 11.18 15.84
C ALA A 30 5.95 12.08 16.25
N ARG A 31 6.86 12.42 15.32
CA ARG A 31 8.02 13.30 15.54
C ARG A 31 7.86 14.69 14.93
N ALA A 32 6.86 14.88 14.06
CA ALA A 32 6.62 16.17 13.43
C ALA A 32 6.13 17.17 14.49
N GLU A 33 6.86 18.25 14.70
CA GLU A 33 6.36 19.41 15.42
C GLU A 33 5.34 20.09 14.51
N SER A 34 4.09 20.08 14.91
CA SER A 34 3.01 20.75 14.18
C SER A 34 2.05 21.40 15.19
N PRO A 35 1.64 22.65 14.96
CA PRO A 35 0.65 23.31 15.81
C PRO A 35 -0.73 22.63 15.74
N LEU A 36 -0.95 21.73 14.76
CA LEU A 36 -2.18 20.96 14.65
C LEU A 36 -2.17 19.67 15.46
N ASN A 37 -1.03 19.24 16.03
CA ASN A 37 -1.00 18.08 16.91
C ASN A 37 -1.93 18.30 18.10
N ASP A 38 -2.81 17.32 18.35
CA ASP A 38 -3.86 17.34 19.39
C ASP A 38 -4.86 18.52 19.31
N THR A 39 -4.79 19.35 18.25
CA THR A 39 -5.76 20.41 17.98
C THR A 39 -7.01 19.82 17.33
N GLU A 40 -8.20 20.21 17.83
CA GLU A 40 -9.48 19.79 17.22
C GLU A 40 -9.72 20.56 15.91
N ILE A 41 -9.86 19.83 14.81
CA ILE A 41 -10.12 20.40 13.48
C ILE A 41 -11.38 19.82 12.81
N GLY A 42 -12.16 18.96 13.48
CA GLY A 42 -13.28 18.26 12.88
C GLY A 42 -14.29 19.18 12.21
N ASP A 43 -14.68 20.26 12.88
CA ASP A 43 -15.64 21.21 12.31
C ASP A 43 -15.04 22.05 11.16
N GLN A 44 -13.71 22.28 11.15
CA GLN A 44 -13.03 22.91 10.02
C GLN A 44 -13.05 22.01 8.76
N LEU A 45 -13.01 20.69 8.94
CA LEU A 45 -13.10 19.73 7.83
C LEU A 45 -14.51 19.63 7.23
N LEU A 46 -15.52 20.11 7.95
CA LEU A 46 -16.93 20.17 7.49
C LEU A 46 -17.28 21.53 6.87
N ASP A 47 -16.39 22.51 6.88
CA ASP A 47 -16.64 23.86 6.33
C ASP A 47 -16.91 23.78 4.82
N PRO A 48 -18.09 24.24 4.33
CA PRO A 48 -18.41 24.23 2.90
C PRO A 48 -17.39 24.93 2.02
N ALA A 49 -16.73 26.01 2.52
CA ALA A 49 -15.70 26.76 1.80
C ALA A 49 -14.46 25.90 1.48
N LEU A 50 -14.21 24.85 2.26
CA LEU A 50 -13.15 23.89 1.99
C LEU A 50 -13.48 23.03 0.74
N TRP A 51 -14.73 22.59 0.63
CA TRP A 51 -15.21 21.71 -0.43
C TRP A 51 -15.52 22.44 -1.72
N SER A 52 -15.87 23.74 -1.66
CA SER A 52 -15.97 24.61 -2.84
C SER A 52 -14.60 25.02 -3.43
N GLY A 53 -13.51 24.88 -2.63
CA GLY A 53 -12.16 25.30 -3.00
C GLY A 53 -11.85 26.77 -2.64
N GLU A 54 -12.76 27.47 -1.96
CA GLU A 54 -12.55 28.84 -1.49
C GLU A 54 -11.57 28.88 -0.32
N ARG A 55 -11.48 27.80 0.45
CA ARG A 55 -10.57 27.64 1.58
C ARG A 55 -9.61 26.47 1.34
N LYS A 56 -8.38 26.63 1.80
CA LYS A 56 -7.38 25.55 1.77
C LYS A 56 -7.48 24.68 3.02
N LEU A 57 -7.10 23.41 2.86
CA LEU A 57 -6.91 22.49 3.97
C LEU A 57 -5.89 23.05 4.97
N PRO A 58 -6.14 22.95 6.29
CA PRO A 58 -5.21 23.42 7.30
C PRO A 58 -3.94 22.56 7.35
N GLY A 59 -2.79 23.15 7.69
CA GLY A 59 -1.55 22.45 7.95
C GLY A 59 -0.69 22.16 6.74
N ASN A 60 0.34 21.32 6.96
CA ASN A 60 1.30 20.91 5.94
C ASN A 60 0.94 19.53 5.39
N TRP A 61 0.75 19.44 4.06
CA TRP A 61 0.35 18.23 3.36
C TRP A 61 1.50 17.67 2.52
N LEU A 62 1.77 16.41 2.68
CA LEU A 62 2.83 15.69 1.98
C LEU A 62 2.21 14.78 0.92
N ALA A 63 2.75 14.84 -0.29
CA ALA A 63 2.28 14.02 -1.40
C ALA A 63 2.40 12.53 -1.09
N GLU A 64 1.41 11.77 -1.51
CA GLU A 64 1.33 10.32 -1.42
C GLU A 64 1.13 9.71 -2.82
N ALA A 65 1.33 8.41 -2.92
CA ALA A 65 1.09 7.67 -4.15
C ALA A 65 -0.37 7.84 -4.64
N PRO A 66 -0.59 8.18 -5.91
CA PRO A 66 -1.92 8.42 -6.45
C PRO A 66 -2.78 7.15 -6.50
N ILE A 67 -4.09 7.32 -6.69
CA ILE A 67 -5.06 6.25 -6.94
C ILE A 67 -5.62 6.45 -8.34
N GLY A 68 -5.18 5.67 -9.30
CA GLY A 68 -5.49 5.93 -10.71
C GLY A 68 -5.07 7.33 -11.14
N THR A 69 -6.04 8.24 -11.33
CA THR A 69 -5.81 9.66 -11.67
C THR A 69 -6.06 10.62 -10.50
N VAL A 70 -6.43 10.10 -9.34
CA VAL A 70 -6.74 10.89 -8.14
C VAL A 70 -5.44 11.14 -7.38
N ALA A 71 -5.07 12.41 -7.20
CA ALA A 71 -3.92 12.79 -6.39
C ALA A 71 -4.23 12.56 -4.90
N ALA A 72 -3.26 12.07 -4.16
CA ALA A 72 -3.36 11.84 -2.73
C ALA A 72 -2.26 12.58 -1.96
N SER A 73 -2.60 13.03 -0.76
CA SER A 73 -1.65 13.62 0.19
C SER A 73 -2.08 13.30 1.62
N TYR A 74 -1.14 13.33 2.57
CA TYR A 74 -1.46 13.16 3.97
C TYR A 74 -0.99 14.36 4.80
N LEU A 75 -1.73 14.66 5.86
CA LEU A 75 -1.42 15.74 6.77
C LEU A 75 -0.20 15.35 7.64
N ALA A 76 0.82 16.21 7.65
CA ALA A 76 2.01 16.04 8.49
C ALA A 76 1.74 16.46 9.95
N ALA A 77 0.66 15.95 10.55
CA ALA A 77 0.24 16.18 11.92
C ALA A 77 -0.71 15.06 12.38
N ARG A 78 -0.93 15.01 13.70
CA ARG A 78 -1.92 14.14 14.35
C ARG A 78 -2.97 14.97 15.08
N PRO A 79 -3.90 15.61 14.35
CA PRO A 79 -4.94 16.42 14.95
C PRO A 79 -5.96 15.58 15.71
N ARG A 80 -6.76 16.23 16.52
CA ARG A 80 -8.03 15.66 16.98
C ARG A 80 -9.10 15.95 15.94
N VAL A 81 -9.92 14.96 15.66
CA VAL A 81 -11.08 15.07 14.77
C VAL A 81 -12.25 14.40 15.45
N PHE A 82 -13.32 15.13 15.64
CA PHE A 82 -14.52 14.67 16.36
C PHE A 82 -14.21 14.14 17.77
N GLY A 83 -13.29 14.82 18.47
CA GLY A 83 -12.89 14.48 19.83
C GLY A 83 -11.87 13.34 19.96
N VAL A 84 -11.42 12.75 18.86
CA VAL A 84 -10.46 11.63 18.84
C VAL A 84 -9.20 12.02 18.07
N THR A 85 -8.00 11.68 18.58
CA THR A 85 -6.74 11.88 17.86
C THR A 85 -6.66 10.98 16.64
N ALA A 86 -6.49 11.59 15.46
CA ALA A 86 -6.32 10.87 14.21
C ALA A 86 -4.91 10.27 14.10
N VAL A 87 -4.81 9.05 13.62
CA VAL A 87 -3.52 8.40 13.28
C VAL A 87 -2.98 8.97 11.98
N ILE A 88 -3.86 9.07 10.95
CA ILE A 88 -3.54 9.62 9.63
C ILE A 88 -4.77 10.37 9.12
N VAL A 89 -4.55 11.54 8.50
CA VAL A 89 -5.54 12.24 7.70
C VAL A 89 -5.04 12.31 6.27
N GLN A 90 -5.75 11.67 5.35
CA GLN A 90 -5.43 11.63 3.92
C GLN A 90 -6.43 12.48 3.15
N ALA A 91 -5.94 13.39 2.31
CA ALA A 91 -6.75 14.13 1.35
C ALA A 91 -6.61 13.52 -0.05
N ARG A 92 -7.69 13.48 -0.79
CA ARG A 92 -7.74 13.06 -2.20
C ARG A 92 -8.29 14.20 -3.04
N HIS A 93 -7.64 14.49 -4.15
CA HIS A 93 -7.99 15.59 -5.03
C HIS A 93 -8.21 15.09 -6.45
N ARG A 94 -9.24 15.60 -7.07
CA ARG A 94 -9.54 15.39 -8.48
C ARG A 94 -9.52 16.76 -9.16
N THR A 95 -8.63 16.96 -10.12
CA THR A 95 -8.48 18.25 -10.83
C THR A 95 -8.48 19.44 -9.87
N ASP A 96 -7.58 19.44 -8.89
CA ASP A 96 -7.37 20.49 -7.86
C ASP A 96 -8.53 20.70 -6.87
N ARG A 97 -9.65 19.98 -7.00
CA ARG A 97 -10.74 19.99 -6.01
C ARG A 97 -10.59 18.85 -5.01
N LEU A 98 -10.95 19.13 -3.77
CA LEU A 98 -11.02 18.12 -2.73
C LEU A 98 -12.15 17.13 -3.07
N ASP A 99 -11.78 15.86 -3.29
CA ASP A 99 -12.69 14.77 -3.62
C ASP A 99 -13.14 14.03 -2.34
N SER A 100 -12.19 13.75 -1.44
CA SER A 100 -12.50 13.13 -0.16
C SER A 100 -11.39 13.33 0.87
N LEU A 101 -11.75 13.19 2.15
CA LEU A 101 -10.83 13.08 3.29
C LEU A 101 -11.01 11.71 3.94
N ALA A 102 -9.94 10.94 4.07
CA ALA A 102 -9.96 9.67 4.80
C ALA A 102 -9.18 9.84 6.12
N ILE A 103 -9.88 9.72 7.25
CA ILE A 103 -9.34 9.93 8.59
C ILE A 103 -9.29 8.59 9.30
N THR A 104 -8.10 8.08 9.57
CA THR A 104 -7.89 6.81 10.28
C THR A 104 -7.63 7.10 11.76
N PHE A 105 -8.39 6.50 12.64
CA PHE A 105 -8.32 6.65 14.10
C PHE A 105 -7.70 5.44 14.79
N ALA A 106 -7.90 4.25 14.24
CA ALA A 106 -7.26 3.03 14.70
C ALA A 106 -6.79 2.20 13.51
N ASP A 107 -5.57 1.70 13.61
CA ASP A 107 -4.91 0.82 12.64
C ASP A 107 -4.07 -0.21 13.38
N ALA A 108 -4.52 -1.45 13.38
CA ALA A 108 -3.84 -2.57 14.03
C ALA A 108 -2.43 -2.81 13.45
N GLY A 109 -2.24 -2.59 12.15
CA GLY A 109 -0.95 -2.79 11.51
C GLY A 109 0.13 -1.91 12.09
N SER A 110 -0.14 -0.63 12.27
CA SER A 110 0.78 0.32 12.91
C SER A 110 0.93 0.10 14.41
N TYR A 111 -0.17 -0.27 15.09
CA TYR A 111 -0.14 -0.50 16.54
C TYR A 111 0.70 -1.72 16.93
N PHE A 112 0.54 -2.83 16.22
CA PHE A 112 1.27 -4.06 16.53
C PHE A 112 2.67 -4.07 15.90
N GLY A 113 2.81 -3.63 14.66
CA GLY A 113 4.08 -3.62 13.93
C GLY A 113 4.74 -5.00 13.88
N TYR A 114 6.08 -5.03 14.00
CA TYR A 114 6.87 -6.25 14.10
C TYR A 114 7.08 -6.60 15.58
N LEU A 115 6.25 -7.48 16.13
CA LEU A 115 6.31 -7.86 17.55
C LEU A 115 7.57 -8.65 17.92
N ASP A 116 8.06 -9.50 17.02
CA ASP A 116 9.19 -10.40 17.24
C ASP A 116 10.55 -9.69 17.19
N GLU A 117 10.67 -8.58 16.48
CA GLU A 117 11.90 -7.78 16.44
C GLU A 117 12.29 -7.17 17.80
N LYS A 118 11.35 -7.10 18.72
CA LYS A 118 11.54 -6.51 20.06
C LYS A 118 11.83 -7.56 21.14
N LEU A 119 12.01 -8.82 20.76
CA LEU A 119 12.31 -9.89 21.70
C LEU A 119 13.77 -9.84 22.15
N PRO A 120 14.08 -10.19 23.43
CA PRO A 120 15.44 -10.33 23.89
C PRO A 120 16.22 -11.33 23.03
N PRO A 121 17.49 -11.08 22.74
CA PRO A 121 18.34 -12.07 22.08
C PRO A 121 18.57 -13.30 22.98
N GLY A 122 18.86 -14.45 22.37
CA GLY A 122 19.23 -15.67 23.10
C GLY A 122 18.08 -16.53 23.56
N LEU A 123 16.83 -16.15 23.36
CA LEU A 123 15.67 -16.99 23.69
C LEU A 123 15.63 -18.25 22.82
N SER A 124 15.37 -19.40 23.45
CA SER A 124 15.01 -20.62 22.76
C SER A 124 13.70 -20.42 21.95
N ARG A 125 13.43 -21.30 20.99
CA ARG A 125 12.18 -21.23 20.20
C ARG A 125 10.93 -21.19 21.09
N ARG A 126 10.87 -22.05 22.09
CA ARG A 126 9.73 -22.15 23.02
C ARG A 126 9.55 -20.87 23.85
N GLU A 127 10.65 -20.32 24.37
CA GLU A 127 10.63 -19.05 25.12
C GLU A 127 10.23 -17.89 24.27
N ARG A 128 10.72 -17.82 23.01
CA ARG A 128 10.32 -16.82 22.02
C ARG A 128 8.82 -16.88 21.73
N GLU A 129 8.28 -18.07 21.47
CA GLU A 129 6.85 -18.28 21.22
C GLU A 129 6.00 -17.86 22.42
N ALA A 130 6.40 -18.25 23.65
CA ALA A 130 5.71 -17.89 24.88
C ALA A 130 5.73 -16.37 25.14
N GLU A 131 6.87 -15.72 24.95
CA GLU A 131 7.00 -14.27 25.14
C GLU A 131 6.22 -13.48 24.10
N LEU A 132 6.24 -13.90 22.82
CA LEU A 132 5.40 -13.32 21.78
C LEU A 132 3.91 -13.42 22.13
N GLN A 133 3.46 -14.58 22.57
CA GLN A 133 2.06 -14.80 22.93
C GLN A 133 1.66 -13.94 24.15
N ARG A 134 2.52 -13.82 25.13
CA ARG A 134 2.28 -12.98 26.31
C ARG A 134 2.12 -11.49 25.92
N ARG A 135 3.05 -10.97 25.10
CA ARG A 135 3.02 -9.59 24.61
C ARG A 135 1.81 -9.34 23.74
N LEU A 136 1.51 -10.27 22.83
CA LEU A 136 0.36 -10.17 21.94
C LEU A 136 -0.96 -10.07 22.73
N THR A 137 -1.13 -10.93 23.76
CA THR A 137 -2.34 -10.96 24.59
C THR A 137 -2.56 -9.64 25.32
N GLY A 138 -1.51 -9.07 25.93
CA GLY A 138 -1.56 -7.77 26.60
C GLY A 138 -1.94 -6.64 25.64
N LYS A 139 -1.17 -6.50 24.55
CA LYS A 139 -1.42 -5.49 23.53
C LYS A 139 -2.78 -5.65 22.85
N GLN A 140 -3.23 -6.87 22.62
CA GLN A 140 -4.55 -7.11 22.01
C GLN A 140 -5.68 -6.59 22.89
N ARG A 141 -5.60 -6.81 24.21
CA ARG A 141 -6.60 -6.28 25.15
C ARG A 141 -6.61 -4.75 25.17
N GLU A 142 -5.44 -4.12 25.22
CA GLU A 142 -5.32 -2.66 25.18
C GLU A 142 -5.90 -2.09 23.89
N PHE A 143 -5.53 -2.68 22.76
CA PHE A 143 -6.01 -2.24 21.44
C PHE A 143 -7.53 -2.42 21.31
N ASN A 144 -8.08 -3.54 21.75
CA ASN A 144 -9.52 -3.80 21.67
C ASN A 144 -10.33 -2.83 22.54
N ASN A 145 -9.85 -2.48 23.73
CA ASN A 145 -10.46 -1.48 24.58
C ASN A 145 -10.42 -0.11 23.89
N PHE A 146 -9.26 0.33 23.44
CA PHE A 146 -9.08 1.57 22.71
C PHE A 146 -9.98 1.63 21.46
N PHE A 147 -10.03 0.56 20.67
CA PHE A 147 -10.85 0.47 19.47
C PHE A 147 -12.35 0.61 19.77
N ARG A 148 -12.83 -0.10 20.80
CA ARG A 148 -14.23 -0.04 21.21
C ARG A 148 -14.62 1.36 21.72
N ASP A 149 -13.81 1.93 22.60
CA ASP A 149 -14.09 3.22 23.22
C ASP A 149 -14.06 4.34 22.17
N THR A 150 -13.06 4.30 21.27
CA THR A 150 -12.95 5.21 20.12
C THR A 150 -14.14 5.06 19.15
N THR A 151 -14.57 3.82 18.88
CA THR A 151 -15.73 3.57 18.00
C THR A 151 -17.02 4.19 18.58
N THR A 152 -17.22 4.06 19.89
CA THR A 152 -18.39 4.67 20.59
C THR A 152 -18.33 6.18 20.51
N THR A 153 -17.18 6.78 20.87
CA THR A 153 -16.99 8.24 20.81
C THR A 153 -17.27 8.79 19.41
N LEU A 154 -16.74 8.13 18.36
CA LEU A 154 -16.97 8.59 16.98
C LEU A 154 -18.43 8.43 16.54
N LYS A 155 -19.09 7.33 16.89
CA LYS A 155 -20.53 7.14 16.58
C LYS A 155 -21.39 8.23 17.18
N ASP A 156 -21.13 8.59 18.43
CA ASP A 156 -21.86 9.65 19.13
C ASP A 156 -21.55 11.02 18.51
N ALA A 157 -20.27 11.36 18.34
CA ALA A 157 -19.86 12.62 17.74
C ALA A 157 -20.37 12.84 16.30
N LEU A 158 -20.44 11.78 15.50
CA LEU A 158 -20.99 11.82 14.13
C LEU A 158 -22.53 11.93 14.16
N ARG A 159 -23.20 11.25 15.10
CA ARG A 159 -24.66 11.35 15.27
C ARG A 159 -25.07 12.76 15.69
N ASP A 160 -24.35 13.38 16.62
CA ASP A 160 -24.64 14.72 17.11
C ASP A 160 -24.49 15.80 16.03
N ARG A 161 -23.65 15.55 15.01
CA ARG A 161 -23.43 16.46 13.88
C ARG A 161 -24.37 16.19 12.70
N ALA A 162 -24.94 15.00 12.61
CA ALA A 162 -25.73 14.59 11.45
C ALA A 162 -27.10 15.27 11.42
N ASP A 163 -27.53 15.73 10.24
CA ASP A 163 -28.86 16.32 10.02
C ASP A 163 -29.96 15.26 9.92
N THR A 164 -29.58 14.00 9.64
CA THR A 164 -30.51 12.89 9.46
C THR A 164 -30.05 11.66 10.23
N ARG A 165 -30.97 10.71 10.41
CA ARG A 165 -30.63 9.41 11.01
C ARG A 165 -29.55 8.71 10.19
N PRO A 166 -28.56 8.09 10.85
CA PRO A 166 -27.51 7.33 10.17
C PRO A 166 -28.11 6.16 9.37
N ARG A 167 -27.46 5.82 8.25
CA ARG A 167 -27.87 4.72 7.38
C ARG A 167 -26.76 3.68 7.30
N GLU A 168 -27.09 2.45 7.55
CA GLU A 168 -26.19 1.33 7.32
C GLU A 168 -26.09 1.02 5.83
N GLY A 169 -24.94 0.55 5.40
CA GLY A 169 -24.67 0.22 4.00
C GLY A 169 -23.42 -0.61 3.82
N GLN A 170 -23.04 -0.80 2.57
CA GLN A 170 -21.86 -1.57 2.20
C GLN A 170 -21.13 -0.89 1.05
N ILE A 171 -19.79 -1.05 1.02
CA ILE A 171 -18.92 -0.67 -0.10
C ILE A 171 -18.24 -1.94 -0.62
N GLY A 172 -18.05 -2.02 -1.94
CA GLY A 172 -17.35 -3.11 -2.62
C GLY A 172 -18.27 -4.16 -3.22
N LYS A 173 -17.91 -4.63 -4.39
CA LYS A 173 -18.67 -5.63 -5.17
C LYS A 173 -18.41 -7.05 -4.68
N THR A 174 -17.14 -7.36 -4.40
CA THR A 174 -16.73 -8.71 -3.98
C THR A 174 -16.95 -8.93 -2.49
N ARG A 175 -17.47 -10.11 -2.12
CA ARG A 175 -17.70 -10.48 -0.71
C ARG A 175 -16.44 -10.33 0.15
N THR A 176 -15.27 -10.61 -0.40
CA THR A 176 -13.99 -10.55 0.33
C THR A 176 -13.60 -9.12 0.71
N LEU A 177 -13.84 -8.14 -0.20
CA LEU A 177 -13.45 -6.74 0.00
C LEU A 177 -14.58 -5.86 0.51
N ARG A 178 -15.77 -6.43 0.71
CA ARG A 178 -16.94 -5.68 1.16
C ARG A 178 -16.74 -5.12 2.56
N ALA A 179 -16.97 -3.81 2.70
CA ALA A 179 -16.94 -3.10 3.96
C ALA A 179 -18.36 -2.76 4.42
N GLU A 180 -18.70 -3.09 5.65
CA GLU A 180 -19.87 -2.54 6.34
C GLU A 180 -19.59 -1.08 6.70
N VAL A 181 -20.54 -0.19 6.45
CA VAL A 181 -20.40 1.24 6.68
C VAL A 181 -21.64 1.81 7.36
N ILE A 182 -21.45 2.91 8.10
CA ILE A 182 -22.51 3.73 8.63
C ILE A 182 -22.35 5.13 8.03
N ASP A 183 -23.33 5.56 7.26
CA ASP A 183 -23.37 6.84 6.58
C ASP A 183 -24.14 7.87 7.40
N TYR A 184 -23.50 8.97 7.75
CA TYR A 184 -24.07 10.15 8.41
C TYR A 184 -24.08 11.28 7.39
N ARG A 185 -25.17 12.05 7.33
CA ARG A 185 -25.29 13.19 6.43
C ARG A 185 -25.21 14.49 7.22
N LYS A 186 -24.35 15.40 6.78
CA LYS A 186 -24.25 16.77 7.28
C LYS A 186 -24.19 17.73 6.11
N ASP A 187 -25.22 18.55 5.94
CA ASP A 187 -25.37 19.43 4.77
C ASP A 187 -25.17 18.64 3.46
N GLU A 188 -24.29 19.10 2.57
CA GLU A 188 -23.96 18.42 1.32
C GLU A 188 -22.89 17.34 1.47
N LEU A 189 -22.44 17.04 2.69
CA LEU A 189 -21.40 16.07 2.96
C LEU A 189 -21.95 14.73 3.45
N LEU A 190 -21.25 13.67 3.09
CA LEU A 190 -21.40 12.33 3.63
C LEU A 190 -20.19 12.00 4.52
N LEU A 191 -20.46 11.69 5.78
CA LEU A 191 -19.48 11.22 6.74
C LEU A 191 -19.67 9.71 6.89
N ARG A 192 -18.82 8.93 6.29
CA ARG A 192 -18.91 7.48 6.22
C ARG A 192 -17.98 6.83 7.24
N LEU A 193 -18.54 6.20 8.24
CA LEU A 193 -17.78 5.43 9.24
C LEU A 193 -17.58 3.99 8.76
N ILE A 194 -16.32 3.55 8.73
CA ILE A 194 -15.90 2.18 8.43
C ILE A 194 -15.35 1.56 9.71
N VAL A 195 -15.98 0.46 10.15
CA VAL A 195 -15.52 -0.33 11.31
C VAL A 195 -15.05 -1.69 10.80
N GLY A 196 -13.74 -1.83 10.66
CA GLY A 196 -13.11 -3.01 10.05
C GLY A 196 -12.61 -4.02 11.08
N GLY A 197 -13.46 -4.95 11.54
CA GLY A 197 -13.07 -6.16 12.26
C GLY A 197 -12.14 -5.96 13.45
N GLU A 198 -12.35 -4.95 14.30
CA GLU A 198 -11.47 -4.57 15.42
C GLU A 198 -10.00 -4.32 14.98
N ARG A 199 -9.79 -3.89 13.72
CA ARG A 199 -8.46 -3.66 13.15
C ARG A 199 -8.30 -2.28 12.56
N LEU A 200 -9.37 -1.74 11.95
CA LEU A 200 -9.37 -0.46 11.28
C LEU A 200 -10.62 0.33 11.64
N LEU A 201 -10.43 1.57 12.09
CA LEU A 201 -11.49 2.52 12.33
C LEU A 201 -11.22 3.79 11.52
N ARG A 202 -12.12 4.11 10.60
CA ARG A 202 -11.92 5.19 9.64
C ARG A 202 -13.22 5.96 9.40
N VAL A 203 -13.10 7.27 9.24
CA VAL A 203 -14.17 8.12 8.70
C VAL A 203 -13.72 8.65 7.33
N ILE A 204 -14.59 8.55 6.33
CA ILE A 204 -14.42 9.20 5.04
C ILE A 204 -15.42 10.34 4.97
N ILE A 205 -14.94 11.57 4.74
CA ILE A 205 -15.77 12.74 4.46
C ILE A 205 -15.68 13.02 2.96
N GLN A 206 -16.81 13.21 2.30
CA GLN A 206 -16.87 13.47 0.86
C GLN A 206 -18.19 14.15 0.51
N PRO A 207 -18.31 14.84 -0.64
CA PRO A 207 -19.58 15.33 -1.12
C PRO A 207 -20.56 14.16 -1.31
N ALA A 208 -21.80 14.33 -0.83
CA ALA A 208 -22.79 13.25 -0.81
C ALA A 208 -23.21 12.83 -2.23
N GLU A 209 -23.16 13.77 -3.19
CA GLU A 209 -23.50 13.52 -4.59
C GLU A 209 -22.48 12.64 -5.31
N SER A 210 -21.18 12.72 -4.92
CA SER A 210 -20.09 11.93 -5.51
C SER A 210 -19.83 10.63 -4.74
N ALA A 211 -20.55 10.37 -3.65
CA ALA A 211 -20.34 9.20 -2.81
C ALA A 211 -20.69 7.90 -3.54
N THR A 212 -19.71 7.07 -3.77
CA THR A 212 -19.87 5.76 -4.40
C THR A 212 -19.96 4.64 -3.37
N ARG A 213 -20.56 3.51 -3.79
CA ARG A 213 -20.56 2.25 -3.04
C ARG A 213 -19.57 1.23 -3.61
N GLU A 214 -18.68 1.67 -4.46
CA GLU A 214 -17.65 0.86 -5.07
C GLU A 214 -16.26 1.32 -4.63
N TRP A 215 -15.31 0.39 -4.64
CA TRP A 215 -13.89 0.73 -4.47
C TRP A 215 -13.29 1.31 -5.74
N LEU A 216 -13.87 0.98 -6.91
CA LEU A 216 -13.38 1.47 -8.20
C LEU A 216 -13.71 2.95 -8.37
N ASP A 217 -12.73 3.72 -8.79
CA ASP A 217 -12.87 5.13 -9.11
C ASP A 217 -13.99 5.36 -10.14
N PRO A 218 -14.91 6.32 -9.91
CA PRO A 218 -16.00 6.60 -10.84
C PRO A 218 -15.55 6.88 -12.27
N GLY A 219 -14.38 7.51 -12.45
CA GLY A 219 -13.81 7.74 -13.79
C GLY A 219 -13.38 6.47 -14.52
N ARG A 220 -13.39 5.32 -13.85
CA ARG A 220 -13.10 4.01 -14.46
C ARG A 220 -14.29 3.07 -14.48
N SER A 221 -15.24 3.22 -13.57
CA SER A 221 -16.39 2.31 -13.45
C SER A 221 -17.31 2.32 -14.67
N GLY A 222 -17.28 3.40 -15.49
CA GLY A 222 -18.08 3.52 -16.71
C GLY A 222 -17.36 3.08 -17.99
N LEU A 223 -16.08 2.68 -17.90
CA LEU A 223 -15.31 2.29 -19.09
C LEU A 223 -15.63 0.84 -19.48
N SER A 224 -15.75 0.61 -20.80
CA SER A 224 -15.81 -0.73 -21.36
C SER A 224 -14.45 -1.47 -21.18
N ASP A 225 -14.45 -2.79 -21.31
CA ASP A 225 -13.22 -3.58 -21.26
C ASP A 225 -12.17 -3.10 -22.27
N ARG A 226 -12.61 -2.71 -23.48
CA ARG A 226 -11.72 -2.17 -24.52
C ARG A 226 -11.07 -0.87 -24.07
N GLU A 227 -11.84 0.06 -23.52
CA GLU A 227 -11.34 1.36 -23.05
C GLU A 227 -10.38 1.20 -21.87
N LEU A 228 -10.72 0.35 -20.90
CA LEU A 228 -9.80 -0.01 -19.80
C LEU A 228 -8.49 -0.57 -20.33
N GLY A 229 -8.53 -1.42 -21.39
CA GLY A 229 -7.32 -1.93 -22.00
C GLY A 229 -6.45 -0.84 -22.61
N GLN A 230 -7.05 0.08 -23.33
CA GLN A 230 -6.33 1.22 -23.89
C GLN A 230 -5.68 2.08 -22.82
N VAL A 231 -6.36 2.28 -21.67
CA VAL A 231 -5.81 3.01 -20.52
C VAL A 231 -4.55 2.32 -19.96
N TYR A 232 -4.54 0.99 -19.88
CA TYR A 232 -3.36 0.27 -19.39
C TYR A 232 -2.24 0.19 -20.43
N GLU A 233 -2.57 -0.12 -21.69
CA GLU A 233 -1.61 -0.21 -22.80
C GLU A 233 -0.90 1.13 -23.06
N ALA A 234 -1.60 2.26 -22.90
CA ALA A 234 -1.04 3.60 -23.04
C ALA A 234 0.06 3.93 -22.02
N ARG A 235 0.18 3.15 -20.93
CA ARG A 235 1.22 3.30 -19.91
C ARG A 235 2.44 2.42 -20.15
N VAL A 236 2.45 1.66 -21.25
CA VAL A 236 3.59 0.83 -21.60
C VAL A 236 4.58 1.64 -22.42
N THR A 237 5.76 1.84 -21.87
CA THR A 237 6.87 2.51 -22.57
C THR A 237 7.91 1.50 -23.04
N ARG A 238 8.58 1.85 -24.14
CA ARG A 238 9.64 1.07 -24.76
C ARG A 238 10.86 1.96 -24.94
N THR A 239 11.95 1.60 -24.27
CA THR A 239 13.20 2.38 -24.35
C THR A 239 14.05 1.95 -25.54
N ARG A 240 15.00 2.82 -25.94
CA ARG A 240 16.01 2.48 -26.98
C ARG A 240 16.93 1.34 -26.54
N THR A 241 17.05 1.05 -25.26
CA THR A 241 17.86 -0.04 -24.70
C THR A 241 17.11 -1.37 -24.63
N GLY A 242 15.89 -1.43 -25.17
CA GLY A 242 15.06 -2.63 -25.25
C GLY A 242 14.26 -2.94 -23.99
N ASP A 243 14.20 -2.01 -23.04
CA ASP A 243 13.30 -2.16 -21.89
C ASP A 243 11.86 -1.90 -22.31
N VAL A 244 10.96 -2.75 -21.83
CA VAL A 244 9.53 -2.56 -21.86
C VAL A 244 9.07 -2.43 -20.42
N GLN A 245 8.41 -1.34 -20.07
CA GLN A 245 7.97 -1.12 -18.70
C GLN A 245 6.62 -0.41 -18.62
N ILE A 246 5.93 -0.64 -17.53
CA ILE A 246 4.72 0.08 -17.14
C ILE A 246 5.16 1.31 -16.36
N ASP A 247 4.70 2.48 -16.79
CA ASP A 247 4.90 3.74 -16.10
C ASP A 247 3.77 4.00 -15.08
N ASP A 248 4.02 4.96 -14.18
CA ASP A 248 3.05 5.48 -13.21
C ASP A 248 2.45 4.42 -12.26
N LEU A 249 3.14 3.29 -12.04
CA LEU A 249 2.73 2.37 -10.98
C LEU A 249 3.11 2.98 -9.61
N PRO A 250 2.12 3.27 -8.75
CA PRO A 250 2.38 3.97 -7.50
C PRO A 250 3.15 3.09 -6.52
N VAL A 251 4.20 3.61 -5.90
CA VAL A 251 4.89 2.94 -4.80
C VAL A 251 4.20 3.27 -3.48
N VAL A 252 3.75 2.25 -2.77
CA VAL A 252 3.13 2.37 -1.45
C VAL A 252 4.07 1.77 -0.41
N PRO A 253 4.78 2.61 0.37
CA PRO A 253 5.72 2.14 1.37
C PRO A 253 5.05 1.36 2.50
N GLN A 254 5.58 0.17 2.84
CA GLN A 254 5.01 -0.65 3.90
C GLN A 254 5.27 -0.10 5.32
N GLY A 255 6.25 0.80 5.49
CA GLY A 255 6.59 1.36 6.78
C GLY A 255 6.98 0.27 7.80
N TYR A 256 6.51 0.41 9.04
CA TYR A 256 6.76 -0.54 10.14
C TYR A 256 5.65 -1.61 10.26
N LYS A 257 5.12 -2.07 9.12
CA LYS A 257 4.08 -3.09 9.06
C LYS A 257 4.64 -4.33 8.34
N PRO A 258 4.35 -5.56 8.78
CA PRO A 258 4.76 -6.80 8.08
C PRO A 258 3.87 -7.05 6.84
N TYR A 259 3.69 -6.04 5.99
CA TYR A 259 2.67 -5.97 4.97
C TYR A 259 3.21 -5.98 3.53
N CYS A 260 4.43 -6.51 3.27
CA CYS A 260 5.01 -6.48 1.94
C CYS A 260 4.04 -6.99 0.84
N GLY A 261 3.33 -8.09 1.09
CA GLY A 261 2.35 -8.62 0.14
C GLY A 261 1.06 -7.80 0.06
N LEU A 262 0.65 -7.14 1.12
CA LEU A 262 -0.51 -6.24 1.11
C LEU A 262 -0.16 -4.92 0.42
N ASN A 263 1.03 -4.37 0.68
CA ASN A 263 1.47 -3.14 0.03
C ASN A 263 1.69 -3.32 -1.47
N THR A 264 2.31 -4.43 -1.91
CA THR A 264 2.41 -4.72 -3.36
C THR A 264 1.03 -4.89 -4.01
N LEU A 265 0.07 -5.49 -3.31
CA LEU A 265 -1.31 -5.57 -3.78
C LEU A 265 -1.98 -4.19 -3.79
N THR A 266 -1.72 -3.33 -2.80
CA THR A 266 -2.19 -1.94 -2.78
C THR A 266 -1.61 -1.15 -3.96
N MET A 267 -0.32 -1.33 -4.28
CA MET A 267 0.30 -0.70 -5.45
C MET A 267 -0.46 -1.07 -6.73
N ALA A 268 -0.75 -2.36 -6.94
CA ALA A 268 -1.54 -2.83 -8.08
C ALA A 268 -3.00 -2.31 -8.01
N ALA A 269 -3.65 -2.34 -6.85
CA ALA A 269 -5.01 -1.85 -6.67
C ALA A 269 -5.14 -0.36 -7.01
N ARG A 270 -4.24 0.48 -6.49
CA ARG A 270 -4.20 1.92 -6.79
C ARG A 270 -3.91 2.19 -8.27
N TYR A 271 -3.03 1.42 -8.88
CA TYR A 271 -2.77 1.49 -10.32
C TYR A 271 -4.04 1.19 -11.14
N PHE A 272 -4.83 0.21 -10.72
CA PHE A 272 -6.12 -0.11 -11.31
C PHE A 272 -7.23 0.90 -10.98
N GLY A 273 -6.96 1.89 -10.13
CA GLY A 273 -7.92 2.92 -9.72
C GLY A 273 -8.85 2.48 -8.58
N LEU A 274 -8.44 1.51 -7.77
CA LEU A 274 -9.19 1.10 -6.60
C LEU A 274 -8.80 1.92 -5.37
N HIS A 275 -9.78 2.49 -4.68
CA HIS A 275 -9.61 3.26 -3.44
C HIS A 275 -9.39 2.32 -2.23
N LEU A 276 -8.47 1.37 -2.39
CA LEU A 276 -8.06 0.40 -1.37
C LEU A 276 -6.67 0.74 -0.84
N ASP A 277 -6.44 0.42 0.42
CA ASP A 277 -5.13 0.49 1.04
C ASP A 277 -4.79 -0.81 1.78
N GLU A 278 -3.55 -0.91 2.22
CA GLU A 278 -3.02 -2.10 2.90
C GLU A 278 -3.76 -2.41 4.20
N ASP A 279 -4.32 -1.40 4.88
CA ASP A 279 -5.01 -1.59 6.14
C ASP A 279 -6.39 -2.22 5.94
N TRP A 280 -7.14 -1.76 4.91
CA TRP A 280 -8.38 -2.44 4.54
C TRP A 280 -8.11 -3.85 4.00
N LEU A 281 -7.07 -4.02 3.19
CA LEU A 281 -6.66 -5.34 2.70
C LEU A 281 -6.26 -6.28 3.85
N ALA A 282 -5.65 -5.77 4.94
CA ALA A 282 -5.36 -6.57 6.13
C ALA A 282 -6.63 -7.01 6.86
N VAL A 283 -7.66 -6.15 6.93
CA VAL A 283 -8.99 -6.50 7.46
C VAL A 283 -9.62 -7.60 6.61
N ALA A 284 -9.73 -7.36 5.30
CA ALA A 284 -10.35 -8.27 4.34
C ALA A 284 -9.64 -9.63 4.26
N GLY A 285 -8.32 -9.64 4.36
CA GLY A 285 -7.45 -10.82 4.40
C GLY A 285 -7.38 -11.51 5.75
N LYS A 286 -8.03 -11.00 6.79
CA LYS A 286 -7.95 -11.51 8.18
C LYS A 286 -6.51 -11.65 8.65
N PHE A 287 -5.70 -10.63 8.37
CA PHE A 287 -4.29 -10.64 8.69
C PHE A 287 -4.07 -10.72 10.21
N GLN A 288 -3.07 -11.51 10.66
CA GLN A 288 -2.80 -11.69 12.09
C GLN A 288 -1.83 -10.63 12.63
N ASN A 289 -1.98 -10.30 13.92
CA ASN A 289 -1.12 -9.33 14.62
C ASN A 289 0.17 -9.94 15.20
N THR A 290 0.70 -10.97 14.57
CA THR A 290 1.88 -11.71 15.06
C THR A 290 3.20 -11.25 14.43
N GLY A 291 3.14 -10.29 13.50
CA GLY A 291 4.31 -9.91 12.68
C GLY A 291 4.65 -10.92 11.60
N SER A 292 4.02 -12.10 11.59
CA SER A 292 4.15 -13.08 10.52
C SER A 292 3.01 -12.92 9.52
N ALA A 293 3.31 -13.06 8.24
CA ALA A 293 2.29 -13.10 7.19
C ALA A 293 1.48 -14.39 7.35
N ALA A 294 0.26 -14.29 7.86
CA ALA A 294 -0.68 -15.41 7.85
C ALA A 294 -1.23 -15.58 6.43
N GLY A 295 -0.52 -16.36 5.61
CA GLY A 295 -0.74 -16.46 4.18
C GLY A 295 -2.02 -17.16 3.72
N SER A 296 -2.90 -17.60 4.61
CA SER A 296 -4.02 -18.48 4.23
C SER A 296 -5.11 -17.82 3.38
N GLN A 297 -5.21 -16.50 3.37
CA GLN A 297 -6.25 -15.77 2.59
C GLN A 297 -5.69 -14.99 1.40
N ILE A 298 -4.38 -14.94 1.23
CA ILE A 298 -3.72 -14.11 0.21
C ILE A 298 -4.27 -14.36 -1.21
N PRO A 299 -4.35 -15.59 -1.74
CA PRO A 299 -4.86 -15.81 -3.09
C PRO A 299 -6.30 -15.32 -3.30
N ARG A 300 -7.16 -15.44 -2.27
CA ARG A 300 -8.55 -14.93 -2.35
C ARG A 300 -8.58 -13.41 -2.39
N LEU A 301 -7.68 -12.75 -1.66
CA LEU A 301 -7.58 -11.30 -1.62
C LEU A 301 -7.14 -10.75 -2.97
N TYR A 302 -6.10 -11.34 -3.59
CA TYR A 302 -5.64 -10.97 -4.93
C TYR A 302 -6.74 -11.16 -5.99
N LEU A 303 -7.46 -12.28 -5.94
CA LEU A 303 -8.59 -12.52 -6.84
C LEU A 303 -9.72 -11.49 -6.64
N ALA A 304 -10.00 -11.13 -5.39
CA ALA A 304 -11.02 -10.13 -5.09
C ALA A 304 -10.64 -8.75 -5.63
N VAL A 305 -9.37 -8.33 -5.48
CA VAL A 305 -8.85 -7.08 -6.05
C VAL A 305 -8.94 -7.08 -7.57
N ALA A 306 -8.55 -8.17 -8.23
CA ALA A 306 -8.68 -8.29 -9.67
C ALA A 306 -10.14 -8.08 -10.11
N ARG A 307 -11.09 -8.77 -9.48
CA ARG A 307 -12.53 -8.68 -9.80
C ARG A 307 -13.12 -7.29 -9.53
N GLU A 308 -12.70 -6.60 -8.46
CA GLU A 308 -13.11 -5.20 -8.22
C GLU A 308 -12.65 -4.28 -9.35
N ALA A 309 -11.47 -4.56 -9.93
CA ALA A 309 -10.92 -3.83 -11.06
C ALA A 309 -11.47 -4.25 -12.43
N GLY A 310 -12.40 -5.23 -12.49
CA GLY A 310 -12.89 -5.79 -13.74
C GLY A 310 -11.87 -6.67 -14.47
N LEU A 311 -10.94 -7.29 -13.75
CA LEU A 311 -9.88 -8.13 -14.27
C LEU A 311 -10.03 -9.58 -13.81
N ASP A 312 -9.45 -10.49 -14.59
CA ASP A 312 -9.18 -11.85 -14.17
C ASP A 312 -7.82 -11.98 -13.49
N LEU A 313 -7.60 -13.11 -12.81
CA LEU A 313 -6.35 -13.41 -12.15
C LEU A 313 -5.92 -14.85 -12.43
N HIS A 314 -4.71 -15.02 -12.93
CA HIS A 314 -4.04 -16.31 -12.96
C HIS A 314 -3.00 -16.39 -11.84
N LYS A 315 -3.08 -17.43 -11.03
CA LYS A 315 -2.13 -17.73 -9.97
C LYS A 315 -1.25 -18.90 -10.40
N SER A 316 0.09 -18.74 -10.27
CA SER A 316 1.07 -19.82 -10.46
C SER A 316 1.96 -19.95 -9.23
N ASN A 317 2.52 -21.14 -9.01
CA ASN A 317 3.56 -21.34 -7.99
C ASN A 317 4.95 -20.96 -8.50
N ASP A 318 5.08 -20.71 -9.80
CA ASP A 318 6.32 -20.35 -10.47
C ASP A 318 6.21 -18.99 -11.16
N PHE A 319 7.34 -18.37 -11.45
CA PHE A 319 7.41 -17.19 -12.30
C PHE A 319 7.70 -17.59 -13.75
N SER A 320 6.75 -17.39 -14.62
CA SER A 320 6.89 -17.57 -16.07
C SER A 320 7.23 -16.25 -16.76
N VAL A 321 8.42 -16.17 -17.34
CA VAL A 321 8.88 -14.98 -18.09
C VAL A 321 7.96 -14.66 -19.27
N SER A 322 7.49 -15.68 -19.99
CA SER A 322 6.60 -15.50 -21.14
C SER A 322 5.23 -14.96 -20.72
N GLU A 323 4.66 -15.48 -19.64
CA GLU A 323 3.39 -15.02 -19.13
C GLU A 323 3.49 -13.59 -18.55
N ALA A 324 4.60 -13.29 -17.84
CA ALA A 324 4.88 -11.94 -17.35
C ALA A 324 4.97 -10.94 -18.51
N ARG A 325 5.68 -11.26 -19.60
CA ARG A 325 5.75 -10.41 -20.79
C ARG A 325 4.36 -10.16 -21.38
N ASN A 326 3.54 -11.18 -21.52
CA ASN A 326 2.18 -11.05 -22.04
C ASN A 326 1.30 -10.11 -21.19
N SER A 327 1.45 -10.13 -19.86
CA SER A 327 0.76 -9.21 -18.97
C SER A 327 1.32 -7.78 -19.10
N LEU A 328 2.64 -7.65 -19.04
CA LEU A 328 3.34 -6.35 -19.08
C LEU A 328 3.15 -5.62 -20.42
N ASP A 329 3.13 -6.34 -21.55
CA ASP A 329 2.85 -5.75 -22.88
C ASP A 329 1.44 -5.16 -22.99
N ARG A 330 0.51 -5.60 -22.13
CA ARG A 330 -0.85 -5.07 -21.99
C ARG A 330 -0.99 -4.04 -20.87
N GLY A 331 0.12 -3.60 -20.28
CA GLY A 331 0.13 -2.65 -19.16
C GLY A 331 -0.38 -3.22 -17.83
N LEU A 332 -0.36 -4.55 -17.66
CA LEU A 332 -0.80 -5.21 -16.42
C LEU A 332 0.40 -5.66 -15.59
N PRO A 333 0.60 -5.14 -14.37
CA PRO A 333 1.71 -5.54 -13.52
C PRO A 333 1.57 -6.98 -13.04
N VAL A 334 2.70 -7.59 -12.65
CA VAL A 334 2.73 -8.96 -12.11
C VAL A 334 3.25 -8.89 -10.69
N VAL A 335 2.51 -9.43 -9.72
CA VAL A 335 2.99 -9.51 -8.33
C VAL A 335 3.62 -10.87 -8.11
N VAL A 336 4.86 -10.87 -7.63
CA VAL A 336 5.62 -12.08 -7.35
C VAL A 336 6.04 -12.13 -5.89
N TRP A 337 5.73 -13.25 -5.24
CA TRP A 337 6.26 -13.61 -3.93
C TRP A 337 7.48 -14.47 -4.13
N ARG A 338 8.59 -14.05 -3.59
CA ARG A 338 9.89 -14.67 -3.79
C ARG A 338 10.65 -14.85 -2.48
N ARG A 339 11.60 -15.73 -2.48
CA ARG A 339 12.60 -15.86 -1.41
C ARG A 339 13.53 -14.65 -1.43
N PHE A 340 13.86 -14.14 -0.28
CA PHE A 340 14.57 -12.88 -0.11
C PHE A 340 15.84 -13.05 0.71
N SER A 341 16.90 -12.33 0.34
CA SER A 341 18.05 -12.09 1.21
C SER A 341 18.53 -10.65 1.08
N VAL A 342 19.00 -10.09 2.20
CA VAL A 342 19.55 -8.72 2.25
C VAL A 342 20.77 -8.60 1.34
N GLU A 343 21.57 -9.65 1.25
CA GLU A 343 22.76 -9.67 0.40
C GLU A 343 22.40 -9.55 -1.09
N ARG A 344 21.47 -10.40 -1.57
CA ARG A 344 21.01 -10.32 -2.98
C ARG A 344 20.32 -8.99 -3.26
N ASN A 345 19.61 -8.46 -2.29
CA ASN A 345 19.00 -7.15 -2.39
C ASN A 345 20.02 -6.03 -2.64
N ARG A 346 21.18 -6.06 -1.99
CA ARG A 346 22.30 -5.13 -2.25
C ARG A 346 22.85 -5.29 -3.68
N VAL A 347 23.00 -6.53 -4.16
CA VAL A 347 23.42 -6.81 -5.53
C VAL A 347 22.44 -6.22 -6.54
N HIS A 348 21.14 -6.40 -6.37
CA HIS A 348 20.12 -5.79 -7.24
C HIS A 348 20.19 -4.27 -7.23
N SER A 349 20.44 -3.63 -6.07
CA SER A 349 20.66 -2.18 -6.01
C SER A 349 21.89 -1.75 -6.81
N GLN A 350 23.01 -2.44 -6.65
CA GLN A 350 24.25 -2.13 -7.40
C GLN A 350 24.07 -2.29 -8.91
N GLN A 351 23.41 -3.37 -9.34
CA GLN A 351 23.11 -3.63 -10.75
C GLN A 351 22.19 -2.55 -11.34
N THR A 352 21.19 -2.09 -10.57
CA THR A 352 20.31 -1.00 -10.97
C THR A 352 21.07 0.30 -11.16
N ILE A 353 21.96 0.66 -10.21
CA ILE A 353 22.81 1.85 -10.31
C ILE A 353 23.74 1.77 -11.52
N GLN A 354 24.35 0.61 -11.76
CA GLN A 354 25.23 0.41 -12.91
C GLN A 354 24.46 0.55 -14.22
N SER A 355 23.26 -0.01 -14.33
CA SER A 355 22.39 0.14 -15.50
C SER A 355 21.97 1.59 -15.74
N ALA A 356 21.71 2.37 -14.68
CA ALA A 356 21.35 3.78 -14.79
C ALA A 356 22.56 4.65 -15.25
N ARG A 357 23.77 4.31 -14.80
CA ARG A 357 25.00 5.03 -15.18
C ARG A 357 25.52 4.66 -16.56
N ASN A 358 25.32 3.42 -16.98
CA ASN A 358 25.77 2.90 -18.25
C ASN A 358 24.62 2.16 -18.97
N PRO A 359 23.97 2.80 -19.94
CA PRO A 359 22.90 2.17 -20.72
C PRO A 359 23.29 0.87 -21.45
N GLY A 360 24.60 0.67 -21.68
CA GLY A 360 25.14 -0.56 -22.27
C GLY A 360 25.37 -1.70 -21.27
N PHE A 361 25.28 -1.44 -19.97
CA PHE A 361 25.50 -2.45 -18.95
C PHE A 361 24.47 -3.58 -19.07
N ARG A 362 24.96 -4.81 -18.96
CA ARG A 362 24.14 -6.04 -18.89
C ARG A 362 24.50 -6.77 -17.61
N ILE A 363 23.50 -7.21 -16.88
CA ILE A 363 23.74 -8.05 -15.69
C ILE A 363 24.43 -9.33 -16.17
N PRO A 364 25.61 -9.68 -15.62
CA PRO A 364 26.34 -10.87 -16.02
C PRO A 364 25.50 -12.15 -15.97
N GLN A 365 25.82 -13.11 -16.83
CA GLN A 365 25.24 -14.45 -16.73
C GLN A 365 25.69 -15.07 -15.40
N PRO A 366 24.78 -15.66 -14.63
CA PRO A 366 25.15 -16.25 -13.35
C PRO A 366 25.98 -17.52 -13.55
N ASP A 367 27.12 -17.55 -12.91
CA ASP A 367 27.93 -18.76 -12.73
C ASP A 367 27.40 -19.62 -11.56
N THR A 368 28.08 -20.71 -11.25
CA THR A 368 27.69 -21.62 -10.16
C THR A 368 27.74 -20.92 -8.81
N ALA A 369 28.74 -20.06 -8.56
CA ALA A 369 28.87 -19.32 -7.29
C ALA A 369 27.72 -18.31 -7.12
N THR A 370 27.39 -17.58 -8.17
CA THR A 370 26.24 -16.66 -8.18
C THR A 370 24.92 -17.40 -7.89
N ARG A 371 24.67 -18.55 -8.56
CA ARG A 371 23.46 -19.34 -8.33
C ARG A 371 23.37 -19.89 -6.91
N SER A 372 24.51 -20.30 -6.33
CA SER A 372 24.59 -20.78 -4.94
C SER A 372 24.29 -19.67 -3.91
N SER A 373 24.45 -18.39 -4.29
CA SER A 373 24.12 -17.25 -3.44
C SER A 373 22.63 -16.87 -3.46
N TRP A 374 21.82 -17.46 -4.34
CA TRP A 374 20.39 -17.17 -4.39
C TRP A 374 19.67 -17.71 -3.16
N PRO A 375 18.65 -16.99 -2.67
CA PRO A 375 17.93 -17.42 -1.48
C PRO A 375 17.23 -18.77 -1.68
N GLY A 376 17.54 -19.74 -0.81
CA GLY A 376 16.97 -21.07 -0.83
C GLY A 376 15.62 -21.16 -0.09
N GLU A 377 15.08 -22.36 0.06
CA GLU A 377 13.74 -22.63 0.60
C GLU A 377 13.49 -22.08 2.01
N LYS A 378 14.51 -22.01 2.84
CA LYS A 378 14.41 -21.52 4.21
C LYS A 378 14.50 -19.98 4.34
N ALA A 379 14.78 -19.28 3.23
CA ALA A 379 14.91 -17.83 3.24
C ALA A 379 13.54 -17.16 3.50
N PRO A 380 13.54 -15.97 4.13
CA PRO A 380 12.33 -15.17 4.29
C PRO A 380 11.62 -14.90 2.97
N LEU A 381 10.31 -14.75 3.05
CA LEU A 381 9.48 -14.44 1.89
C LEU A 381 9.27 -12.93 1.77
N HIS A 382 9.27 -12.45 0.55
CA HIS A 382 9.02 -11.05 0.22
C HIS A 382 8.22 -10.93 -1.06
N ALA A 383 7.38 -9.91 -1.17
CA ALA A 383 6.59 -9.63 -2.36
C ALA A 383 7.13 -8.41 -3.10
N SER A 384 7.23 -8.50 -4.42
CA SER A 384 7.67 -7.45 -5.33
C SER A 384 6.68 -7.32 -6.49
N VAL A 385 6.61 -6.14 -7.12
CA VAL A 385 5.79 -5.93 -8.33
C VAL A 385 6.71 -5.88 -9.54
N VAL A 386 6.58 -6.82 -10.47
CA VAL A 386 7.27 -6.78 -11.75
C VAL A 386 6.51 -5.81 -12.65
N VAL A 387 7.22 -4.78 -13.11
CA VAL A 387 6.67 -3.68 -13.91
C VAL A 387 7.29 -3.62 -15.30
N GLY A 388 8.26 -4.46 -15.60
CA GLY A 388 8.90 -4.45 -16.91
C GLY A 388 9.88 -5.59 -17.13
N TYR A 389 10.42 -5.63 -18.33
CA TYR A 389 11.40 -6.61 -18.74
C TYR A 389 12.33 -6.06 -19.83
N ASN A 390 13.48 -6.72 -19.99
CA ASN A 390 14.34 -6.59 -21.18
C ASN A 390 14.59 -7.99 -21.75
N ALA A 391 13.97 -8.28 -22.90
CA ALA A 391 14.02 -9.63 -23.49
C ALA A 391 15.42 -10.01 -23.96
N GLU A 392 16.18 -9.09 -24.58
CA GLU A 392 17.53 -9.31 -25.09
C GLU A 392 18.52 -9.58 -23.94
N ARG A 393 18.39 -8.80 -22.86
CA ARG A 393 19.25 -8.92 -21.67
C ARG A 393 18.82 -10.00 -20.72
N ARG A 394 17.63 -10.59 -20.90
CA ARG A 394 17.00 -11.56 -19.98
C ARG A 394 16.90 -10.98 -18.56
N GLU A 395 16.46 -9.73 -18.45
CA GLU A 395 16.30 -9.01 -17.19
C GLU A 395 14.82 -8.71 -16.94
N VAL A 396 14.46 -8.61 -15.67
CA VAL A 396 13.15 -8.11 -15.20
C VAL A 396 13.35 -6.82 -14.43
N LEU A 397 12.37 -5.92 -14.56
CA LEU A 397 12.28 -4.65 -13.84
C LEU A 397 11.19 -4.80 -12.79
N PHE A 398 11.49 -4.44 -11.54
CA PHE A 398 10.55 -4.62 -10.44
C PHE A 398 10.61 -3.47 -9.43
N LEU A 399 9.47 -3.23 -8.79
CA LEU A 399 9.33 -2.27 -7.69
C LEU A 399 9.15 -3.01 -6.37
N GLU A 400 9.63 -2.37 -5.31
CA GLU A 400 9.44 -2.80 -3.94
C GLU A 400 8.50 -1.84 -3.21
N SER A 401 7.81 -2.32 -2.19
CA SER A 401 7.00 -1.50 -1.31
C SER A 401 7.85 -0.76 -0.26
N TRP A 402 8.95 -0.13 -0.68
CA TRP A 402 9.86 0.58 0.20
C TRP A 402 9.93 2.06 -0.15
N ALA A 403 10.02 2.90 0.87
CA ALA A 403 10.12 4.34 0.67
C ALA A 403 11.38 4.75 -0.08
N GLY A 404 11.24 5.74 -0.96
CA GLY A 404 12.32 6.25 -1.79
C GLY A 404 12.81 5.28 -2.87
N MET A 405 12.03 4.22 -3.16
CA MET A 405 12.32 3.24 -4.22
C MET A 405 11.26 3.26 -5.31
N ASP A 406 11.00 4.43 -5.85
CA ASP A 406 10.09 4.69 -6.97
C ASP A 406 10.67 4.35 -8.35
N THR A 407 11.99 4.11 -8.41
CA THR A 407 12.66 3.68 -9.63
C THR A 407 12.72 2.16 -9.71
N PRO A 408 12.28 1.56 -10.85
CA PRO A 408 12.36 0.10 -11.02
C PRO A 408 13.77 -0.44 -10.89
N ARG A 409 13.90 -1.48 -10.10
CA ARG A 409 15.14 -2.23 -9.89
C ARG A 409 15.26 -3.35 -10.90
N ARG A 410 16.47 -3.91 -11.05
CA ARG A 410 16.77 -4.93 -12.03
C ARG A 410 17.33 -6.19 -11.41
N MET A 411 16.93 -7.33 -11.95
CA MET A 411 17.57 -8.62 -11.71
C MET A 411 17.50 -9.51 -12.96
N ARG A 412 18.30 -10.58 -12.98
CA ARG A 412 18.16 -11.63 -13.99
C ARG A 412 16.79 -12.30 -13.86
N ALA A 413 16.11 -12.49 -14.98
CA ALA A 413 14.83 -13.21 -15.01
C ALA A 413 14.96 -14.65 -14.47
N GLU A 414 16.12 -15.29 -14.71
CA GLU A 414 16.46 -16.61 -14.20
C GLU A 414 16.52 -16.66 -12.67
N GLU A 415 17.09 -15.61 -12.01
CA GLU A 415 17.11 -15.52 -10.56
C GLU A 415 15.69 -15.37 -10.00
N LEU A 416 14.86 -14.54 -10.63
CA LEU A 416 13.48 -14.38 -10.20
C LEU A 416 12.71 -15.71 -10.33
N SER A 417 12.86 -16.42 -11.46
CA SER A 417 12.22 -17.74 -11.66
C SER A 417 12.68 -18.78 -10.62
N ALA A 418 13.96 -18.78 -10.25
CA ALA A 418 14.51 -19.71 -9.26
C ALA A 418 14.07 -19.41 -7.82
N THR A 419 13.75 -18.16 -7.52
CA THR A 419 13.41 -17.71 -6.15
C THR A 419 11.92 -17.47 -5.92
N ALA A 420 11.12 -17.34 -6.98
CA ALA A 420 9.68 -17.22 -6.90
C ALA A 420 9.04 -18.50 -6.32
N TYR A 421 7.95 -18.33 -5.57
CA TYR A 421 7.15 -19.46 -5.09
C TYR A 421 5.64 -19.24 -5.25
N LEU A 422 5.23 -18.00 -5.57
CA LEU A 422 3.85 -17.66 -5.83
C LEU A 422 3.81 -16.40 -6.71
N THR A 423 3.11 -16.47 -7.83
CA THR A 423 2.99 -15.36 -8.79
C THR A 423 1.52 -15.13 -9.14
N PHE A 424 1.17 -13.86 -9.27
CA PHE A 424 -0.16 -13.39 -9.63
C PHE A 424 -0.06 -12.56 -10.90
N TYR A 425 -0.67 -13.06 -11.97
CA TYR A 425 -0.77 -12.40 -13.27
C TYR A 425 -2.19 -11.85 -13.42
N PHE A 426 -2.32 -10.52 -13.45
CA PHE A 426 -3.59 -9.90 -13.78
C PHE A 426 -3.83 -10.05 -15.29
N LYS A 427 -5.07 -10.36 -15.66
CA LYS A 427 -5.49 -10.65 -17.04
C LYS A 427 -6.76 -9.91 -17.39
N ARG A 428 -6.94 -9.71 -18.68
CA ARG A 428 -8.15 -9.22 -19.31
C ARG A 428 -8.69 -10.26 -20.24
#